data_dacb07678149703f8bac466a070069c7
#
_entry.id   dacb07678149703f8bac466a070069c7
#
_cell.length_a   1.000
_cell.length_b   1.000
_cell.length_c   1.000
_cell.angle_alpha   90.00
_cell.angle_beta   90.00
_cell.angle_gamma   90.00
#
_symmetry.space_group_name_H-M   'P 1'
#
loop_
_entity.id
_entity.type
_entity.pdbx_description
1 polymer ?
#
loop_
_entity_poly.entity_id
_entity_poly.type
_entity_poly.pdbx_seq_one_letter_code
_entity_poly.pdbx_strand_id
1 'polypeptide(L)'
;MKKKTVTLSQWLIEQNDTETYRAGKLAGKKHPKVDQKLIDAVGGMQNLIRQARVLEQDEALGKSGMIQFRWRNLGSDISQIDYEVAAIPLLCRQLDVKDVREHQAELITRVQMWKNKVSECEWVENYYDTLLSRLTLGKKVSEAEDEKLFLCLNAVAAQQEFIWERVFSARVFHNSKTFQNEYKNSIVTILKNYSPYYEEEIDAETLLAAHNIHSYAQTLEWKGCLEYRLDNGNVVDTDENTYGTVINSQTMEHASVTDLSGCKRIMTIENKANYESMIFSEETLYIYCHGYFTPKEVRFLKKIPELADADCEFLHWGDMDYGGISIFQFIKKNVFPELKPYKMDRTAFEGALKDGAGIVLEHETRKKLEAKDAGLLEELKQVILETGKTIEQELVRGK
;
A
#
# COMPACT_ATOMS: atom_id res chain seq x y z
N MET A 1 -21.55 20.18 -24.39
CA MET A 1 -22.12 20.61 -23.07
C MET A 1 -21.97 22.12 -22.95
N LYS A 2 -23.07 22.91 -22.77
CA LYS A 2 -22.95 24.34 -22.45
C LYS A 2 -22.26 24.48 -21.11
N LYS A 3 -21.12 25.19 -21.02
CA LYS A 3 -20.47 25.52 -19.74
C LYS A 3 -21.49 26.31 -18.90
N LYS A 4 -21.67 25.90 -17.66
CA LYS A 4 -22.51 26.58 -16.67
C LYS A 4 -21.90 27.98 -16.41
N THR A 5 -22.70 29.04 -16.61
CA THR A 5 -22.25 30.41 -16.28
C THR A 5 -22.09 30.56 -14.77
N VAL A 6 -21.00 31.21 -14.36
CA VAL A 6 -20.71 31.52 -12.95
C VAL A 6 -20.88 33.01 -12.68
N THR A 7 -21.02 33.40 -11.43
CA THR A 7 -20.97 34.82 -11.07
C THR A 7 -19.53 35.33 -11.04
N LEU A 8 -19.33 36.65 -11.12
CA LEU A 8 -17.98 37.25 -10.99
C LEU A 8 -17.36 36.92 -9.64
N SER A 9 -18.14 36.90 -8.57
CA SER A 9 -17.68 36.51 -7.24
C SER A 9 -17.22 35.05 -7.20
N GLN A 10 -18.00 34.11 -7.80
CA GLN A 10 -17.60 32.71 -7.94
C GLN A 10 -16.31 32.56 -8.74
N TRP A 11 -16.20 33.28 -9.86
CA TRP A 11 -14.99 33.26 -10.68
C TRP A 11 -13.76 33.73 -9.90
N LEU A 12 -13.86 34.83 -9.12
CA LEU A 12 -12.77 35.33 -8.28
C LEU A 12 -12.37 34.30 -7.22
N ILE A 13 -13.32 33.63 -6.59
CA ILE A 13 -13.05 32.54 -5.63
C ILE A 13 -12.30 31.39 -6.30
N GLU A 14 -12.80 30.89 -7.45
CA GLU A 14 -12.20 29.78 -8.20
C GLU A 14 -10.76 30.08 -8.66
N GLN A 15 -10.50 31.34 -9.11
CA GLN A 15 -9.17 31.77 -9.51
C GLN A 15 -8.17 31.80 -8.34
N ASN A 16 -8.65 31.80 -7.10
CA ASN A 16 -7.82 31.75 -5.91
C ASN A 16 -7.72 30.35 -5.29
N ASP A 17 -8.39 29.32 -5.81
CA ASP A 17 -8.22 27.94 -5.34
C ASP A 17 -6.86 27.37 -5.81
N THR A 18 -5.78 27.93 -5.29
CA THR A 18 -4.40 27.54 -5.55
C THR A 18 -3.72 27.00 -4.29
N GLU A 19 -2.66 26.20 -4.47
CA GLU A 19 -1.89 25.66 -3.32
C GLU A 19 -1.38 26.77 -2.40
N THR A 20 -0.87 27.87 -2.95
CA THR A 20 -0.37 29.00 -2.15
C THR A 20 -1.47 29.70 -1.34
N TYR A 21 -2.69 29.75 -1.89
CA TYR A 21 -3.83 30.33 -1.17
C TYR A 21 -4.34 29.37 -0.08
N ARG A 22 -4.52 28.10 -0.41
CA ARG A 22 -4.90 27.07 0.58
C ARG A 22 -3.90 26.97 1.72
N ALA A 23 -2.59 27.09 1.44
CA ALA A 23 -1.53 27.12 2.44
C ALA A 23 -1.45 28.43 3.26
N GLY A 24 -2.33 29.41 3.00
CA GLY A 24 -2.30 30.70 3.68
C GLY A 24 -1.11 31.60 3.32
N LYS A 25 -0.35 31.27 2.28
CA LYS A 25 0.87 31.96 1.85
C LYS A 25 0.61 33.07 0.82
N LEU A 26 -0.61 33.16 0.30
CA LEU A 26 -0.99 34.17 -0.68
C LEU A 26 -1.58 35.39 0.02
N ALA A 27 -0.95 36.55 -0.21
CA ALA A 27 -1.39 37.84 0.34
C ALA A 27 -1.23 38.96 -0.71
N GLY A 28 -1.75 40.16 -0.39
CA GLY A 28 -1.60 41.36 -1.22
C GLY A 28 -2.65 41.48 -2.31
N LYS A 29 -2.33 42.29 -3.34
CA LYS A 29 -3.24 42.63 -4.44
C LYS A 29 -3.04 41.76 -5.65
N LYS A 30 -4.13 41.44 -6.34
CA LYS A 30 -4.16 40.80 -7.65
C LYS A 30 -4.78 41.73 -8.69
N HIS A 31 -4.32 41.61 -9.93
CA HIS A 31 -4.67 42.52 -11.01
C HIS A 31 -5.04 41.77 -12.31
N PRO A 32 -5.99 40.80 -12.28
CA PRO A 32 -6.36 40.07 -13.49
C PRO A 32 -6.92 41.02 -14.54
N LYS A 33 -6.44 40.86 -15.77
CA LYS A 33 -7.04 41.53 -16.94
C LYS A 33 -8.35 40.85 -17.29
N VAL A 34 -9.30 41.62 -17.74
CA VAL A 34 -10.56 41.09 -18.30
C VAL A 34 -10.25 40.54 -19.70
N ASP A 35 -10.33 39.23 -19.83
CA ASP A 35 -10.13 38.50 -21.07
C ASP A 35 -11.43 37.81 -21.55
N GLN A 36 -11.41 37.23 -22.74
CA GLN A 36 -12.57 36.56 -23.30
C GLN A 36 -13.02 35.37 -22.44
N LYS A 37 -12.11 34.69 -21.74
CA LYS A 37 -12.46 33.55 -20.86
C LYS A 37 -13.29 33.99 -19.68
N LEU A 38 -12.95 35.12 -19.03
CA LEU A 38 -13.75 35.70 -17.96
C LEU A 38 -15.12 36.15 -18.50
N ILE A 39 -15.13 36.86 -19.63
CA ILE A 39 -16.39 37.37 -20.24
C ILE A 39 -17.33 36.20 -20.53
N ASP A 40 -16.84 35.12 -21.14
CA ASP A 40 -17.63 33.94 -21.46
C ASP A 40 -18.10 33.20 -20.20
N ALA A 41 -17.23 33.10 -19.19
CA ALA A 41 -17.54 32.43 -17.93
C ALA A 41 -18.69 33.09 -17.17
N VAL A 42 -18.75 34.42 -17.19
CA VAL A 42 -19.82 35.19 -16.49
C VAL A 42 -21.06 35.45 -17.39
N GLY A 43 -21.08 34.94 -18.59
CA GLY A 43 -22.23 35.06 -19.51
C GLY A 43 -22.30 36.36 -20.30
N GLY A 44 -21.13 36.95 -20.62
CA GLY A 44 -20.99 38.08 -21.52
C GLY A 44 -20.65 39.40 -20.82
N MET A 45 -20.15 40.36 -21.59
CA MET A 45 -19.68 41.67 -21.09
C MET A 45 -20.75 42.47 -20.33
N GLN A 46 -21.99 42.50 -20.82
CA GLN A 46 -23.10 43.19 -20.15
C GLN A 46 -23.35 42.62 -18.73
N ASN A 47 -23.27 41.32 -18.59
CA ASN A 47 -23.44 40.66 -17.32
C ASN A 47 -22.28 40.93 -16.37
N LEU A 48 -21.04 40.92 -16.90
CA LEU A 48 -19.84 41.32 -16.15
C LEU A 48 -19.95 42.74 -15.60
N ILE A 49 -20.33 43.71 -16.44
CA ILE A 49 -20.54 45.12 -16.05
C ILE A 49 -21.58 45.25 -14.94
N ARG A 50 -22.72 44.56 -15.06
CA ARG A 50 -23.78 44.57 -14.06
C ARG A 50 -23.27 44.08 -12.70
N GLN A 51 -22.56 42.95 -12.72
CA GLN A 51 -22.00 42.34 -11.49
C GLN A 51 -20.88 43.20 -10.89
N ALA A 52 -20.02 43.79 -11.73
CA ALA A 52 -18.96 44.70 -11.26
C ALA A 52 -19.54 45.91 -10.54
N ARG A 53 -20.61 46.53 -11.06
CA ARG A 53 -21.26 47.66 -10.39
C ARG A 53 -21.89 47.29 -9.07
N VAL A 54 -22.45 46.08 -8.94
CA VAL A 54 -22.96 45.57 -7.64
C VAL A 54 -21.83 45.44 -6.65
N LEU A 55 -20.71 44.83 -7.03
CA LEU A 55 -19.55 44.68 -6.15
C LEU A 55 -18.91 46.03 -5.77
N GLU A 56 -18.87 46.97 -6.72
CA GLU A 56 -18.32 48.34 -6.45
C GLU A 56 -19.12 49.12 -5.44
N GLN A 57 -20.41 48.88 -5.34
CA GLN A 57 -21.32 49.53 -4.36
C GLN A 57 -21.36 48.83 -3.01
N ASP A 58 -20.81 47.61 -2.92
CA ASP A 58 -20.77 46.86 -1.66
C ASP A 58 -19.88 47.54 -0.63
N GLU A 59 -20.36 47.70 0.61
CA GLU A 59 -19.67 48.41 1.72
C GLU A 59 -18.34 47.74 2.08
N ALA A 60 -18.36 46.41 2.15
CA ALA A 60 -17.20 45.63 2.59
C ALA A 60 -16.16 45.37 1.50
N LEU A 61 -16.58 45.41 0.23
CA LEU A 61 -15.74 45.06 -0.91
C LEU A 61 -15.35 46.27 -1.77
N GLY A 62 -16.31 46.92 -2.42
CA GLY A 62 -16.06 48.03 -3.34
C GLY A 62 -15.77 49.31 -2.61
N LYS A 63 -16.66 49.82 -1.74
CA LYS A 63 -16.48 51.08 -1.00
C LYS A 63 -15.27 51.03 -0.04
N SER A 64 -14.94 49.89 0.50
CA SER A 64 -13.72 49.69 1.30
C SER A 64 -12.42 49.73 0.46
N GLY A 65 -12.52 49.63 -0.86
CA GLY A 65 -11.38 49.57 -1.78
C GLY A 65 -10.77 48.18 -1.91
N MET A 66 -11.39 47.13 -1.35
CA MET A 66 -10.90 45.76 -1.46
C MET A 66 -11.07 45.20 -2.87
N ILE A 67 -12.05 45.63 -3.64
CA ILE A 67 -12.25 45.31 -5.05
C ILE A 67 -12.46 46.63 -5.78
N GLN A 68 -11.72 46.80 -6.89
CA GLN A 68 -11.79 47.99 -7.74
C GLN A 68 -11.79 47.55 -9.22
N PHE A 69 -12.48 48.32 -10.07
CA PHE A 69 -12.57 48.03 -11.50
C PHE A 69 -11.95 49.15 -12.31
N ARG A 70 -11.14 48.81 -13.31
CA ARG A 70 -10.60 49.80 -14.25
C ARG A 70 -11.52 49.90 -15.45
N TRP A 71 -12.37 50.91 -15.41
CA TRP A 71 -13.34 51.19 -16.43
C TRP A 71 -12.70 51.83 -17.67
N ARG A 72 -13.24 51.52 -18.86
CA ARG A 72 -12.92 52.11 -20.15
C ARG A 72 -14.20 52.58 -20.84
N ASN A 73 -14.05 53.37 -21.92
CA ASN A 73 -15.14 53.81 -22.78
C ASN A 73 -16.32 54.41 -21.99
N LEU A 74 -16.01 55.36 -21.09
CA LEU A 74 -16.99 56.05 -20.23
C LEU A 74 -17.87 55.08 -19.39
N GLY A 75 -17.25 53.96 -18.94
CA GLY A 75 -17.95 52.99 -18.04
C GLY A 75 -18.75 51.89 -18.79
N SER A 76 -18.56 51.76 -20.10
CA SER A 76 -19.20 50.75 -20.92
C SER A 76 -18.35 49.49 -21.13
N ASP A 77 -17.13 49.47 -20.58
CA ASP A 77 -16.18 48.35 -20.65
C ASP A 77 -15.29 48.30 -19.41
N ILE A 78 -14.77 47.11 -19.07
CA ILE A 78 -13.87 46.86 -17.95
C ILE A 78 -12.58 46.22 -18.50
N SER A 79 -11.41 46.77 -18.19
CA SER A 79 -10.14 46.24 -18.66
C SER A 79 -9.41 45.38 -17.65
N GLN A 80 -9.64 45.65 -16.35
CA GLN A 80 -8.89 44.99 -15.27
C GLN A 80 -9.73 45.02 -13.98
N ILE A 81 -9.53 44.02 -13.17
CA ILE A 81 -10.10 43.91 -11.83
C ILE A 81 -8.92 43.95 -10.85
N ASP A 82 -8.90 44.93 -9.98
CA ASP A 82 -7.89 45.03 -8.92
C ASP A 82 -8.56 44.60 -7.60
N TYR A 83 -8.02 43.58 -6.93
CA TYR A 83 -8.59 43.14 -5.66
C TYR A 83 -7.52 42.68 -4.66
N GLU A 84 -7.82 42.90 -3.37
CA GLU A 84 -7.05 42.31 -2.28
C GLU A 84 -7.41 40.84 -2.13
N VAL A 85 -6.42 39.99 -1.87
CA VAL A 85 -6.67 38.56 -1.56
C VAL A 85 -7.57 38.40 -0.34
N ALA A 86 -7.52 39.35 0.61
CA ALA A 86 -8.39 39.44 1.78
C ALA A 86 -9.90 39.61 1.46
N ALA A 87 -10.25 39.99 0.20
CA ALA A 87 -11.63 40.04 -0.25
C ALA A 87 -12.26 38.65 -0.47
N ILE A 88 -11.46 37.62 -0.72
CA ILE A 88 -11.95 36.27 -1.05
C ILE A 88 -12.79 35.66 0.07
N PRO A 89 -12.38 35.69 1.37
CA PRO A 89 -13.23 35.22 2.45
C PRO A 89 -14.55 35.98 2.61
N LEU A 90 -14.58 37.27 2.24
CA LEU A 90 -15.80 38.06 2.25
C LEU A 90 -16.76 37.62 1.15
N LEU A 91 -16.23 37.41 -0.05
CA LEU A 91 -16.99 36.83 -1.19
C LEU A 91 -17.54 35.44 -0.85
N CYS A 92 -16.74 34.58 -0.23
CA CYS A 92 -17.18 33.26 0.22
C CYS A 92 -18.39 33.37 1.16
N ARG A 93 -18.31 34.25 2.18
CA ARG A 93 -19.41 34.48 3.12
C ARG A 93 -20.68 35.02 2.44
N GLN A 94 -20.55 35.96 1.51
CA GLN A 94 -21.69 36.46 0.73
C GLN A 94 -22.41 35.42 -0.10
N LEU A 95 -21.67 34.43 -0.58
CA LEU A 95 -22.21 33.32 -1.40
C LEU A 95 -22.58 32.08 -0.59
N ASP A 96 -22.43 32.13 0.73
CA ASP A 96 -22.61 30.99 1.63
C ASP A 96 -21.82 29.76 1.17
N VAL A 97 -20.58 29.98 0.74
CA VAL A 97 -19.62 28.92 0.39
C VAL A 97 -18.41 28.98 1.33
N LYS A 98 -17.85 27.82 1.62
CA LYS A 98 -16.70 27.72 2.51
C LYS A 98 -15.43 28.21 1.82
N ASP A 99 -14.63 29.02 2.50
CA ASP A 99 -13.28 29.37 2.05
C ASP A 99 -12.39 28.13 2.05
N VAL A 100 -11.70 27.87 0.95
CA VAL A 100 -10.83 26.71 0.82
C VAL A 100 -9.65 26.71 1.80
N ARG A 101 -9.25 27.86 2.36
CA ARG A 101 -8.24 27.95 3.43
C ARG A 101 -8.82 27.46 4.77
N GLU A 102 -10.05 27.85 5.08
CA GLU A 102 -10.74 27.38 6.29
C GLU A 102 -10.96 25.88 6.21
N HIS A 103 -11.40 25.40 5.05
CA HIS A 103 -11.53 23.97 4.81
C HIS A 103 -10.20 23.23 4.97
N GLN A 104 -9.11 23.75 4.38
CA GLN A 104 -7.77 23.19 4.52
C GLN A 104 -7.31 23.11 5.98
N ALA A 105 -7.55 24.18 6.76
CA ALA A 105 -7.21 24.21 8.18
C ALA A 105 -7.99 23.17 9.00
N GLU A 106 -9.27 22.96 8.66
CA GLU A 106 -10.08 21.91 9.29
C GLU A 106 -9.57 20.51 8.95
N LEU A 107 -9.16 20.27 7.69
CA LEU A 107 -8.56 19.00 7.31
C LEU A 107 -7.25 18.74 8.09
N ILE A 108 -6.40 19.75 8.24
CA ILE A 108 -5.17 19.65 9.06
C ILE A 108 -5.53 19.28 10.50
N THR A 109 -6.50 19.99 11.10
CA THR A 109 -6.95 19.74 12.47
C THR A 109 -7.52 18.32 12.62
N ARG A 110 -8.31 17.86 11.64
CA ARG A 110 -8.88 16.52 11.59
C ARG A 110 -7.80 15.45 11.55
N VAL A 111 -6.85 15.56 10.61
CA VAL A 111 -5.74 14.60 10.47
C VAL A 111 -4.90 14.57 11.75
N GLN A 112 -4.61 15.73 12.35
CA GLN A 112 -3.88 15.80 13.62
C GLN A 112 -4.64 15.12 14.76
N MET A 113 -5.97 15.30 14.82
CA MET A 113 -6.82 14.64 15.83
C MET A 113 -6.77 13.11 15.67
N TRP A 114 -6.81 12.60 14.44
CA TRP A 114 -6.74 11.16 14.18
C TRP A 114 -5.34 10.61 14.46
N LYS A 115 -4.28 11.33 14.09
CA LYS A 115 -2.90 10.99 14.45
C LYS A 115 -2.74 10.84 15.98
N ASN A 116 -3.27 11.78 16.75
CA ASN A 116 -3.15 11.78 18.22
C ASN A 116 -3.90 10.62 18.91
N LYS A 117 -4.80 9.91 18.19
CA LYS A 117 -5.48 8.71 18.70
C LYS A 117 -4.63 7.44 18.54
N VAL A 118 -3.56 7.50 17.78
CA VAL A 118 -2.60 6.40 17.61
C VAL A 118 -1.39 6.72 18.44
N SER A 119 -1.02 5.86 19.36
CA SER A 119 0.22 5.94 20.12
C SER A 119 1.10 4.74 19.80
N GLU A 120 2.41 4.97 19.65
CA GLU A 120 3.42 3.92 19.53
C GLU A 120 3.32 3.05 18.25
N CYS A 121 2.77 3.61 17.16
CA CYS A 121 2.70 2.92 15.87
C CYS A 121 3.33 3.77 14.77
N GLU A 122 4.66 3.68 14.65
CA GLU A 122 5.51 4.52 13.80
C GLU A 122 5.04 4.56 12.33
N TRP A 123 4.64 3.44 11.75
CA TRP A 123 4.23 3.40 10.35
C TRP A 123 2.94 4.19 10.07
N VAL A 124 1.99 4.20 11.03
CA VAL A 124 0.76 5.00 10.91
C VAL A 124 1.05 6.48 11.15
N GLU A 125 1.92 6.79 12.12
CA GLU A 125 2.36 8.17 12.35
C GLU A 125 3.01 8.76 11.10
N ASN A 126 3.90 8.01 10.42
CA ASN A 126 4.54 8.40 9.18
C ASN A 126 3.52 8.67 8.04
N TYR A 127 2.46 7.86 7.94
CA TYR A 127 1.37 8.13 7.01
C TYR A 127 0.67 9.46 7.29
N TYR A 128 0.28 9.70 8.55
CA TYR A 128 -0.37 10.95 8.94
C TYR A 128 0.56 12.17 8.74
N ASP A 129 1.84 12.05 9.03
CA ASP A 129 2.83 13.12 8.79
C ASP A 129 2.96 13.46 7.31
N THR A 130 2.89 12.45 6.45
CA THR A 130 2.84 12.66 5.00
C THR A 130 1.59 13.44 4.58
N LEU A 131 0.41 13.09 5.11
CA LEU A 131 -0.83 13.83 4.84
C LEU A 131 -0.76 15.27 5.35
N LEU A 132 -0.29 15.48 6.59
CA LEU A 132 -0.12 16.82 7.18
C LEU A 132 0.85 17.68 6.38
N SER A 133 1.96 17.12 5.93
CA SER A 133 2.92 17.81 5.07
C SER A 133 2.27 18.25 3.75
N ARG A 134 1.53 17.36 3.08
CA ARG A 134 0.82 17.68 1.83
C ARG A 134 -0.24 18.77 2.04
N LEU A 135 -1.04 18.68 3.12
CA LEU A 135 -2.05 19.66 3.47
C LEU A 135 -1.42 21.02 3.80
N THR A 136 -0.34 21.07 4.58
CA THR A 136 0.38 22.30 4.93
C THR A 136 0.97 23.00 3.70
N LEU A 137 1.32 22.26 2.67
CA LEU A 137 1.72 22.81 1.37
C LEU A 137 0.52 23.28 0.51
N GLY A 138 -0.70 23.14 1.00
CA GLY A 138 -1.92 23.52 0.28
C GLY A 138 -2.37 22.54 -0.79
N LYS A 139 -1.82 21.34 -0.83
CA LYS A 139 -2.23 20.30 -1.78
C LYS A 139 -3.64 19.79 -1.43
N LYS A 140 -4.40 19.41 -2.45
CA LYS A 140 -5.67 18.69 -2.26
C LYS A 140 -5.34 17.25 -1.85
N VAL A 141 -5.94 16.80 -0.76
CA VAL A 141 -5.73 15.46 -0.19
C VAL A 141 -7.11 14.86 0.08
N SER A 142 -7.59 14.06 -0.88
CA SER A 142 -8.94 13.44 -0.81
C SER A 142 -9.07 12.51 0.40
N GLU A 143 -8.00 11.84 0.78
CA GLU A 143 -7.94 10.93 1.92
C GLU A 143 -8.28 11.63 3.23
N ALA A 144 -7.96 12.93 3.34
CA ALA A 144 -8.26 13.73 4.54
C ALA A 144 -9.76 14.05 4.74
N GLU A 145 -10.58 13.86 3.71
CA GLU A 145 -12.03 14.03 3.76
C GLU A 145 -12.72 12.79 4.36
N ASP A 146 -12.07 11.61 4.34
CA ASP A 146 -12.67 10.33 4.72
C ASP A 146 -12.32 9.92 6.16
N GLU A 147 -13.15 10.32 7.10
CA GLU A 147 -12.96 9.93 8.51
C GLU A 147 -13.10 8.42 8.76
N LYS A 148 -13.85 7.70 7.92
CA LYS A 148 -13.98 6.25 8.05
C LYS A 148 -12.69 5.54 7.63
N LEU A 149 -11.94 6.10 6.68
CA LEU A 149 -10.60 5.59 6.35
C LEU A 149 -9.67 5.69 7.57
N PHE A 150 -9.68 6.83 8.26
CA PHE A 150 -8.86 7.00 9.47
C PHE A 150 -9.30 6.10 10.63
N LEU A 151 -10.62 5.94 10.80
CA LEU A 151 -11.16 4.99 11.78
C LEU A 151 -10.64 3.57 11.48
N CYS A 152 -10.72 3.15 10.23
CA CYS A 152 -10.25 1.84 9.78
C CYS A 152 -8.74 1.68 9.98
N LEU A 153 -7.95 2.67 9.55
CA LEU A 153 -6.49 2.65 9.67
C LEU A 153 -6.03 2.51 11.13
N ASN A 154 -6.62 3.30 12.03
CA ASN A 154 -6.31 3.23 13.45
C ASN A 154 -6.74 1.91 14.07
N ALA A 155 -7.84 1.31 13.60
CA ALA A 155 -8.27 -0.02 14.02
C ALA A 155 -7.29 -1.11 13.54
N VAL A 156 -6.74 -1.01 12.33
CA VAL A 156 -5.67 -1.90 11.82
C VAL A 156 -4.41 -1.77 12.68
N ALA A 157 -4.00 -0.54 12.98
CA ALA A 157 -2.83 -0.27 13.82
C ALA A 157 -2.96 -0.86 15.25
N ALA A 158 -4.15 -0.80 15.80
CA ALA A 158 -4.46 -1.30 17.14
C ALA A 158 -4.71 -2.82 17.19
N GLN A 159 -4.77 -3.51 16.05
CA GLN A 159 -5.13 -4.93 16.01
C GLN A 159 -3.94 -5.81 16.40
N GLN A 160 -3.92 -6.26 17.66
CA GLN A 160 -2.86 -7.10 18.24
C GLN A 160 -3.15 -8.60 18.13
N GLU A 161 -4.42 -8.96 18.12
CA GLU A 161 -4.86 -10.35 18.12
C GLU A 161 -5.45 -10.74 16.77
N PHE A 162 -5.45 -12.05 16.50
CA PHE A 162 -6.11 -12.60 15.32
C PHE A 162 -7.59 -12.17 15.24
N ILE A 163 -7.99 -11.68 14.07
CA ILE A 163 -9.39 -11.39 13.77
C ILE A 163 -9.73 -11.77 12.32
N TRP A 164 -10.94 -12.30 12.13
CA TRP A 164 -11.45 -12.50 10.77
C TRP A 164 -11.81 -11.16 10.12
N GLU A 165 -11.48 -10.97 8.85
CA GLU A 165 -11.77 -9.76 8.07
C GLU A 165 -13.22 -9.29 8.20
N ARG A 166 -14.17 -10.23 8.13
CA ARG A 166 -15.61 -9.92 8.31
C ARG A 166 -15.96 -9.48 9.72
N VAL A 167 -15.31 -10.04 10.73
CA VAL A 167 -15.49 -9.65 12.14
C VAL A 167 -14.85 -8.31 12.39
N PHE A 168 -13.65 -8.05 11.85
CA PHE A 168 -12.99 -6.75 11.85
C PHE A 168 -13.90 -5.68 11.23
N SER A 169 -14.41 -5.94 10.02
CA SER A 169 -15.35 -5.04 9.33
C SER A 169 -16.59 -4.72 10.16
N ALA A 170 -17.21 -5.76 10.77
CA ALA A 170 -18.39 -5.59 11.61
C ALA A 170 -18.09 -4.77 12.88
N ARG A 171 -16.93 -4.95 13.49
CA ARG A 171 -16.48 -4.21 14.68
C ARG A 171 -16.24 -2.72 14.35
N VAL A 172 -15.58 -2.42 13.23
CA VAL A 172 -15.19 -1.05 12.85
C VAL A 172 -16.37 -0.28 12.23
N PHE A 173 -17.14 -0.92 11.36
CA PHE A 173 -18.14 -0.26 10.52
C PHE A 173 -19.60 -0.65 10.83
N HIS A 174 -19.82 -1.54 11.78
CA HIS A 174 -21.13 -2.17 12.04
C HIS A 174 -21.72 -2.88 10.81
N ASN A 175 -20.85 -3.27 9.87
CA ASN A 175 -21.21 -4.00 8.65
C ASN A 175 -20.05 -4.93 8.24
N SER A 176 -20.36 -6.21 8.05
CA SER A 176 -19.34 -7.24 7.80
C SER A 176 -18.68 -7.19 6.42
N LYS A 177 -19.13 -6.33 5.52
CA LYS A 177 -18.62 -6.23 4.13
C LYS A 177 -18.00 -4.88 3.79
N THR A 178 -18.17 -3.84 4.61
CA THR A 178 -17.71 -2.49 4.31
C THR A 178 -16.19 -2.44 4.15
N PHE A 179 -15.44 -3.12 5.01
CA PHE A 179 -13.98 -3.19 4.85
C PHE A 179 -13.59 -3.74 3.49
N GLN A 180 -14.08 -4.94 3.15
CA GLN A 180 -13.76 -5.63 1.91
C GLN A 180 -14.12 -4.81 0.66
N ASN A 181 -15.30 -4.18 0.66
CA ASN A 181 -15.85 -3.53 -0.53
C ASN A 181 -15.35 -2.09 -0.73
N GLU A 182 -15.04 -1.37 0.36
CA GLU A 182 -14.80 0.08 0.29
C GLU A 182 -13.38 0.46 0.73
N TYR A 183 -12.82 -0.21 1.76
CA TYR A 183 -11.59 0.25 2.40
C TYR A 183 -10.37 -0.65 2.21
N LYS A 184 -10.55 -1.94 1.91
CA LYS A 184 -9.47 -2.92 1.81
C LYS A 184 -8.35 -2.45 0.86
N ASN A 185 -8.70 -2.03 -0.34
CA ASN A 185 -7.70 -1.58 -1.33
C ASN A 185 -6.94 -0.34 -0.86
N SER A 186 -7.61 0.62 -0.24
CA SER A 186 -6.97 1.81 0.32
C SER A 186 -6.04 1.47 1.48
N ILE A 187 -6.48 0.62 2.40
CA ILE A 187 -5.67 0.13 3.52
C ILE A 187 -4.46 -0.65 3.01
N VAL A 188 -4.64 -1.60 2.09
CA VAL A 188 -3.52 -2.36 1.49
C VAL A 188 -2.52 -1.42 0.80
N THR A 189 -2.98 -0.38 0.10
CA THR A 189 -2.11 0.62 -0.50
C THR A 189 -1.30 1.39 0.55
N ILE A 190 -1.92 1.75 1.67
CA ILE A 190 -1.22 2.40 2.79
C ILE A 190 -0.20 1.43 3.41
N LEU A 191 -0.58 0.17 3.65
CA LEU A 191 0.31 -0.85 4.19
C LEU A 191 1.52 -1.10 3.29
N LYS A 192 1.34 -1.16 1.97
CA LYS A 192 2.45 -1.30 1.01
C LYS A 192 3.47 -0.17 1.07
N ASN A 193 3.06 1.03 1.48
CA ASN A 193 3.95 2.18 1.52
C ASN A 193 4.58 2.43 2.91
N TYR A 194 3.95 1.94 3.97
CA TYR A 194 4.34 2.33 5.33
C TYR A 194 4.55 1.16 6.29
N SER A 195 3.97 -0.02 6.03
CA SER A 195 4.06 -1.17 6.93
C SER A 195 5.48 -1.73 7.02
N PRO A 196 5.97 -2.06 8.22
CA PRO A 196 7.25 -2.76 8.39
C PRO A 196 7.24 -4.21 7.89
N TYR A 197 6.05 -4.75 7.59
CA TYR A 197 5.87 -6.11 7.10
C TYR A 197 5.76 -6.19 5.57
N TYR A 198 5.83 -5.04 4.88
CA TYR A 198 5.76 -5.06 3.43
C TYR A 198 7.07 -5.56 2.83
N GLU A 199 6.94 -6.58 2.01
CA GLU A 199 8.00 -7.06 1.11
C GLU A 199 7.47 -6.96 -0.33
N GLU A 200 8.35 -6.73 -1.28
CA GLU A 200 7.95 -6.63 -2.67
C GLU A 200 7.35 -7.96 -3.16
N GLU A 201 6.26 -7.89 -3.93
CA GLU A 201 5.45 -9.02 -4.39
C GLU A 201 4.60 -9.73 -3.30
N ILE A 202 4.62 -9.26 -2.05
CA ILE A 202 3.70 -9.81 -1.04
C ILE A 202 2.24 -9.53 -1.46
N ASP A 203 1.38 -10.54 -1.39
CA ASP A 203 -0.03 -10.38 -1.69
C ASP A 203 -0.79 -9.63 -0.58
N ALA A 204 -1.96 -9.11 -0.93
CA ALA A 204 -2.75 -8.29 -0.02
C ALA A 204 -3.24 -9.07 1.22
N GLU A 205 -3.54 -10.35 1.06
CA GLU A 205 -4.05 -11.21 2.13
C GLU A 205 -2.96 -11.50 3.15
N THR A 206 -1.77 -11.86 2.68
CA THR A 206 -0.58 -12.09 3.52
C THR A 206 -0.17 -10.81 4.25
N LEU A 207 -0.21 -9.65 3.58
CA LEU A 207 0.10 -8.37 4.21
C LEU A 207 -0.93 -8.00 5.30
N LEU A 208 -2.22 -8.20 5.08
CA LEU A 208 -3.26 -7.99 6.09
C LEU A 208 -3.14 -8.98 7.25
N ALA A 209 -2.78 -10.22 6.94
CA ALA A 209 -2.55 -11.25 7.96
C ALA A 209 -1.34 -10.92 8.85
N ALA A 210 -0.31 -10.25 8.32
CA ALA A 210 0.79 -9.72 9.12
C ALA A 210 0.32 -8.67 10.14
N HIS A 211 -0.80 -8.00 9.86
CA HIS A 211 -1.53 -7.12 10.79
C HIS A 211 -2.68 -7.81 11.53
N ASN A 212 -2.64 -9.12 11.63
CA ASN A 212 -3.63 -9.97 12.33
C ASN A 212 -5.05 -9.97 11.74
N ILE A 213 -5.27 -9.46 10.52
CA ILE A 213 -6.57 -9.47 9.84
C ILE A 213 -6.56 -10.55 8.76
N HIS A 214 -7.38 -11.58 8.92
CA HIS A 214 -7.35 -12.78 8.11
C HIS A 214 -8.65 -12.99 7.33
N SER A 215 -8.55 -13.20 6.03
CA SER A 215 -9.69 -13.51 5.16
C SER A 215 -10.03 -15.01 5.16
N TYR A 216 -9.02 -15.86 5.37
CA TYR A 216 -9.13 -17.32 5.49
C TYR A 216 -8.14 -17.84 6.53
N ALA A 217 -8.35 -19.09 6.96
CA ALA A 217 -7.44 -19.75 7.90
C ALA A 217 -6.08 -19.97 7.22
N GLN A 218 -5.04 -19.31 7.73
CA GLN A 218 -3.68 -19.61 7.30
C GLN A 218 -3.27 -20.97 7.82
N THR A 219 -2.60 -21.73 6.97
CA THR A 219 -2.11 -23.05 7.27
C THR A 219 -0.66 -23.17 6.87
N LEU A 220 0.14 -23.82 7.70
CA LEU A 220 1.47 -24.29 7.38
C LEU A 220 1.40 -25.77 7.10
N GLU A 221 2.07 -26.20 6.05
CA GLU A 221 2.02 -27.59 5.57
C GLU A 221 3.44 -28.11 5.33
N TRP A 222 3.67 -29.35 5.78
CA TRP A 222 4.95 -30.04 5.58
C TRP A 222 4.78 -31.57 5.45
N LYS A 223 5.80 -32.23 4.90
CA LYS A 223 5.99 -33.67 4.87
C LYS A 223 7.36 -34.00 5.45
N GLY A 224 7.46 -34.98 6.35
CA GLY A 224 8.71 -35.40 6.96
C GLY A 224 8.74 -35.20 8.46
N CYS A 225 9.92 -35.48 9.05
CA CYS A 225 10.11 -35.49 10.49
C CYS A 225 10.03 -34.09 11.09
N LEU A 226 9.05 -33.89 11.92
CA LEU A 226 8.94 -32.70 12.76
C LEU A 226 8.09 -33.01 13.97
N GLU A 227 8.67 -32.85 15.16
CA GLU A 227 7.93 -32.87 16.41
C GLU A 227 7.68 -31.44 16.89
N TYR A 228 6.47 -31.18 17.38
CA TYR A 228 6.18 -29.92 18.05
C TYR A 228 5.39 -30.13 19.35
N ARG A 229 5.54 -29.19 20.27
CA ARG A 229 4.85 -29.21 21.56
C ARG A 229 3.89 -28.04 21.67
N LEU A 230 2.68 -28.33 22.14
CA LEU A 230 1.64 -27.32 22.44
C LEU A 230 1.83 -26.74 23.85
N ASP A 231 1.30 -25.55 24.10
CA ASP A 231 1.32 -24.87 25.41
C ASP A 231 0.74 -25.72 26.56
N ASN A 232 -0.22 -26.59 26.24
CA ASN A 232 -0.80 -27.53 27.20
C ASN A 232 0.10 -28.74 27.54
N GLY A 233 1.30 -28.78 26.96
CA GLY A 233 2.30 -29.82 27.17
C GLY A 233 2.19 -31.04 26.25
N ASN A 234 1.14 -31.13 25.42
CA ASN A 234 1.00 -32.23 24.45
C ASN A 234 2.08 -32.14 23.38
N VAL A 235 2.68 -33.29 23.09
CA VAL A 235 3.66 -33.46 22.02
C VAL A 235 2.97 -34.10 20.83
N VAL A 236 3.22 -33.59 19.64
CA VAL A 236 2.73 -34.13 18.37
C VAL A 236 3.94 -34.45 17.50
N ASP A 237 4.11 -35.73 17.26
CA ASP A 237 5.09 -36.25 16.31
C ASP A 237 4.42 -36.47 14.95
N THR A 238 5.06 -36.01 13.87
CA THR A 238 4.52 -36.10 12.50
C THR A 238 5.30 -37.05 11.61
N ASP A 239 6.21 -37.85 12.16
CA ASP A 239 7.09 -38.74 11.40
C ASP A 239 6.32 -39.82 10.61
N GLU A 240 5.20 -40.28 11.14
CA GLU A 240 4.35 -41.28 10.47
C GLU A 240 3.36 -40.66 9.46
N ASN A 241 3.29 -39.34 9.36
CA ASN A 241 2.37 -38.64 8.45
C ASN A 241 2.92 -38.59 7.02
N THR A 242 3.03 -39.74 6.37
CA THR A 242 3.67 -39.87 5.03
C THR A 242 3.05 -39.00 3.92
N TYR A 243 1.79 -38.60 4.08
CA TYR A 243 1.08 -37.72 3.12
C TYR A 243 1.13 -36.23 3.50
N GLY A 244 1.76 -35.91 4.64
CA GLY A 244 1.94 -34.56 5.13
C GLY A 244 1.04 -34.18 6.30
N THR A 245 1.42 -33.08 6.92
CA THR A 245 0.73 -32.48 8.07
C THR A 245 0.35 -31.06 7.75
N VAL A 246 -0.84 -30.65 8.15
CA VAL A 246 -1.33 -29.28 8.01
C VAL A 246 -1.73 -28.77 9.38
N ILE A 247 -1.16 -27.64 9.81
CA ILE A 247 -1.59 -26.95 11.02
C ILE A 247 -2.11 -25.55 10.69
N ASN A 248 -3.07 -25.07 11.47
CA ASN A 248 -3.63 -23.74 11.30
C ASN A 248 -2.88 -22.69 12.12
N SER A 249 -3.18 -21.42 11.89
CA SER A 249 -2.55 -20.28 12.57
C SER A 249 -2.72 -20.29 14.09
N GLN A 250 -3.80 -20.87 14.64
CA GLN A 250 -3.98 -21.01 16.09
C GLN A 250 -3.02 -22.06 16.67
N THR A 251 -2.88 -23.20 16.00
CA THR A 251 -1.89 -24.21 16.41
C THR A 251 -0.47 -23.64 16.38
N MET A 252 -0.08 -22.93 15.32
CA MET A 252 1.23 -22.29 15.23
C MET A 252 1.50 -21.29 16.37
N GLU A 253 0.47 -20.58 16.81
CA GLU A 253 0.58 -19.59 17.89
C GLU A 253 0.87 -20.23 19.24
N HIS A 254 0.34 -21.44 19.46
CA HIS A 254 0.42 -22.21 20.71
C HIS A 254 1.36 -23.42 20.63
N ALA A 255 2.17 -23.50 19.57
CA ALA A 255 3.10 -24.60 19.35
C ALA A 255 4.54 -24.10 19.21
N SER A 256 5.48 -24.96 19.56
CA SER A 256 6.91 -24.76 19.32
C SER A 256 7.51 -26.06 18.80
N VAL A 257 8.33 -25.99 17.76
CA VAL A 257 9.11 -27.14 17.29
C VAL A 257 10.05 -27.60 18.40
N THR A 258 10.11 -28.90 18.65
CA THR A 258 10.88 -29.50 19.74
C THR A 258 11.92 -30.49 19.26
N ASP A 259 11.72 -31.18 18.14
CA ASP A 259 12.66 -32.15 17.60
C ASP A 259 12.58 -32.29 16.08
N LEU A 260 13.71 -32.63 15.48
CA LEU A 260 13.93 -32.90 14.05
C LEU A 260 14.85 -34.10 13.87
N SER A 261 14.79 -35.05 14.78
CA SER A 261 15.73 -36.19 14.82
C SER A 261 15.79 -36.93 13.50
N GLY A 262 17.01 -37.09 12.98
CA GLY A 262 17.27 -37.79 11.73
C GLY A 262 17.12 -36.94 10.46
N CYS A 263 16.68 -35.70 10.57
CA CYS A 263 16.51 -34.81 9.42
C CYS A 263 17.88 -34.34 8.89
N LYS A 264 18.22 -34.72 7.67
CA LYS A 264 19.45 -34.29 6.98
C LYS A 264 19.21 -33.18 5.97
N ARG A 265 17.94 -32.96 5.61
CA ARG A 265 17.59 -31.96 4.61
C ARG A 265 16.28 -31.29 4.95
N ILE A 266 16.25 -29.97 4.88
CA ILE A 266 15.05 -29.14 5.01
C ILE A 266 14.87 -28.39 3.71
N MET A 267 13.73 -28.58 3.03
CA MET A 267 13.47 -27.97 1.73
C MET A 267 12.17 -27.20 1.73
N THR A 268 12.24 -25.90 1.50
CA THR A 268 11.05 -25.09 1.21
C THR A 268 10.73 -25.14 -0.27
N ILE A 269 9.46 -25.32 -0.62
CA ILE A 269 8.98 -25.46 -2.01
C ILE A 269 7.84 -24.48 -2.22
N GLU A 270 7.96 -23.64 -3.24
CA GLU A 270 7.01 -22.54 -3.48
C GLU A 270 5.73 -23.03 -4.15
N ASN A 271 5.84 -23.88 -5.14
CA ASN A 271 4.70 -24.37 -5.91
C ASN A 271 4.03 -25.57 -5.25
N LYS A 272 2.70 -25.53 -5.13
CA LYS A 272 1.90 -26.57 -4.50
C LYS A 272 1.98 -27.91 -5.20
N ALA A 273 1.94 -27.93 -6.54
CA ALA A 273 1.98 -29.17 -7.30
C ALA A 273 3.33 -29.86 -7.15
N ASN A 274 4.42 -29.10 -7.14
CA ASN A 274 5.76 -29.61 -6.90
C ASN A 274 5.91 -30.17 -5.48
N TYR A 275 5.40 -29.44 -4.47
CA TYR A 275 5.38 -29.93 -3.09
C TYR A 275 4.57 -31.22 -2.95
N GLU A 276 3.38 -31.31 -3.55
CA GLU A 276 2.55 -32.51 -3.53
C GLU A 276 3.24 -33.71 -4.19
N SER A 277 4.04 -33.48 -5.23
CA SER A 277 4.78 -34.52 -5.93
C SER A 277 5.98 -35.06 -5.13
N MET A 278 6.41 -34.40 -4.05
CA MET A 278 7.49 -34.90 -3.21
C MET A 278 7.08 -36.20 -2.51
N ILE A 279 7.90 -37.23 -2.69
CA ILE A 279 7.76 -38.48 -1.98
C ILE A 279 8.31 -38.32 -0.56
N PHE A 280 7.58 -38.78 0.42
CA PHE A 280 8.02 -38.80 1.82
C PHE A 280 9.42 -39.42 1.98
N SER A 281 10.21 -38.85 2.85
CA SER A 281 11.54 -39.34 3.20
C SER A 281 11.77 -39.12 4.70
N GLU A 282 12.27 -40.14 5.39
CA GLU A 282 12.61 -40.05 6.81
C GLU A 282 13.75 -39.07 7.11
N GLU A 283 14.55 -38.70 6.10
CA GLU A 283 15.70 -37.78 6.23
C GLU A 283 15.41 -36.37 5.70
N THR A 284 14.20 -36.10 5.20
CA THR A 284 13.90 -34.81 4.57
C THR A 284 12.60 -34.22 5.06
N LEU A 285 12.64 -32.98 5.52
CA LEU A 285 11.48 -32.15 5.84
C LEU A 285 11.17 -31.22 4.64
N TYR A 286 10.08 -31.49 3.94
CA TYR A 286 9.56 -30.61 2.89
C TYR A 286 8.53 -29.67 3.46
N ILE A 287 8.70 -28.35 3.27
CA ILE A 287 7.80 -27.31 3.76
C ILE A 287 7.22 -26.57 2.55
N TYR A 288 5.91 -26.54 2.43
CA TYR A 288 5.23 -25.73 1.43
C TYR A 288 5.25 -24.24 1.86
N CYS A 289 5.88 -23.39 1.05
CA CYS A 289 5.95 -21.97 1.31
C CYS A 289 5.16 -21.19 0.26
N HIS A 290 3.90 -21.11 0.36
CA HIS A 290 2.96 -20.43 -0.54
C HIS A 290 3.36 -18.98 -0.98
N GLY A 291 4.63 -18.65 -0.98
CA GLY A 291 5.24 -17.33 -1.19
C GLY A 291 5.92 -16.85 0.09
N TYR A 292 5.56 -15.67 0.58
CA TYR A 292 6.11 -15.12 1.82
C TYR A 292 5.45 -15.72 3.05
N PHE A 293 6.25 -16.22 3.97
CA PHE A 293 5.75 -16.67 5.28
C PHE A 293 5.24 -15.48 6.11
N THR A 294 4.11 -15.66 6.76
CA THR A 294 3.57 -14.71 7.73
C THR A 294 4.42 -14.65 8.99
N PRO A 295 4.31 -13.61 9.82
CA PRO A 295 5.06 -13.53 11.08
C PRO A 295 4.85 -14.71 12.02
N LYS A 296 3.68 -15.36 12.00
CA LYS A 296 3.40 -16.57 12.82
C LYS A 296 4.16 -17.79 12.30
N GLU A 297 4.16 -17.99 10.98
CA GLU A 297 4.92 -19.05 10.33
C GLU A 297 6.42 -18.87 10.54
N VAL A 298 6.93 -17.63 10.33
CA VAL A 298 8.33 -17.30 10.62
C VAL A 298 8.71 -17.63 12.06
N ARG A 299 7.86 -17.26 13.03
CA ARG A 299 8.12 -17.53 14.45
C ARG A 299 8.20 -19.04 14.74
N PHE A 300 7.26 -19.81 14.18
CA PHE A 300 7.24 -21.27 14.33
C PHE A 300 8.48 -21.92 13.69
N LEU A 301 8.78 -21.54 12.45
CA LEU A 301 9.87 -22.13 11.67
C LEU A 301 11.27 -21.73 12.16
N LYS A 302 11.44 -20.57 12.78
CA LYS A 302 12.76 -20.09 13.31
C LYS A 302 13.40 -21.01 14.34
N LYS A 303 12.64 -21.91 14.95
CA LYS A 303 13.19 -22.91 15.87
C LYS A 303 13.91 -24.04 15.15
N ILE A 304 13.60 -24.28 13.89
CA ILE A 304 14.17 -25.38 13.10
C ILE A 304 15.70 -25.30 12.98
N PRO A 305 16.34 -24.16 12.61
CA PRO A 305 17.79 -24.08 12.53
C PRO A 305 18.52 -24.29 13.87
N GLU A 306 17.85 -24.02 15.00
CA GLU A 306 18.43 -24.22 16.34
C GLU A 306 18.45 -25.70 16.73
N LEU A 307 17.58 -26.52 16.17
CA LEU A 307 17.39 -27.94 16.49
C LEU A 307 18.01 -28.88 15.46
N ALA A 308 18.22 -28.40 14.23
CA ALA A 308 18.79 -29.18 13.15
C ALA A 308 20.27 -29.55 13.44
N ASP A 309 20.68 -30.75 13.00
CA ASP A 309 22.05 -31.16 13.05
C ASP A 309 23.00 -30.26 12.23
N ALA A 310 24.25 -30.16 12.60
CA ALA A 310 25.23 -29.26 11.96
C ALA A 310 25.48 -29.57 10.47
N ASP A 311 25.19 -30.80 10.04
CA ASP A 311 25.32 -31.27 8.66
C ASP A 311 23.97 -31.24 7.88
N CYS A 312 22.89 -30.74 8.49
CA CYS A 312 21.60 -30.59 7.85
C CYS A 312 21.64 -29.51 6.75
N GLU A 313 21.19 -29.87 5.55
CA GLU A 313 21.13 -28.94 4.43
C GLU A 313 19.80 -28.19 4.40
N PHE A 314 19.87 -26.86 4.25
CA PHE A 314 18.71 -26.01 4.04
C PHE A 314 18.60 -25.61 2.57
N LEU A 315 17.51 -25.99 1.90
CA LEU A 315 17.31 -25.78 0.48
C LEU A 315 15.99 -25.04 0.19
N HIS A 316 15.97 -24.30 -0.88
CA HIS A 316 14.75 -23.68 -1.41
C HIS A 316 14.61 -23.98 -2.91
N TRP A 317 13.41 -24.35 -3.29
CA TRP A 317 13.01 -24.53 -4.68
C TRP A 317 11.79 -23.66 -4.97
N GLY A 318 11.95 -22.70 -5.85
CA GLY A 318 10.93 -21.74 -6.25
C GLY A 318 10.99 -21.41 -7.73
N ASP A 319 10.19 -20.45 -8.15
CA ASP A 319 10.17 -19.93 -9.51
C ASP A 319 11.50 -19.25 -9.87
N MET A 320 11.90 -19.38 -11.13
CA MET A 320 13.09 -18.69 -11.63
C MET A 320 12.68 -17.37 -12.29
N ASP A 321 12.25 -16.43 -11.43
CA ASP A 321 11.83 -15.09 -11.78
C ASP A 321 12.17 -14.08 -10.67
N TYR A 322 11.66 -12.85 -10.79
CA TYR A 322 11.88 -11.80 -9.77
C TYR A 322 11.24 -12.16 -8.43
N GLY A 323 10.03 -12.73 -8.43
CA GLY A 323 9.28 -13.15 -7.26
C GLY A 323 10.01 -14.26 -6.50
N GLY A 324 10.38 -15.35 -7.16
CA GLY A 324 11.09 -16.47 -6.55
C GLY A 324 12.45 -16.09 -5.98
N ILE A 325 13.20 -15.16 -6.65
CA ILE A 325 14.43 -14.59 -6.09
C ILE A 325 14.13 -13.82 -4.79
N SER A 326 13.07 -13.05 -4.76
CA SER A 326 12.68 -12.26 -3.58
C SER A 326 12.23 -13.14 -2.42
N ILE A 327 11.44 -14.17 -2.69
CA ILE A 327 10.99 -15.15 -1.71
C ILE A 327 12.18 -15.92 -1.11
N PHE A 328 13.10 -16.38 -1.96
CA PHE A 328 14.34 -17.02 -1.49
C PHE A 328 15.11 -16.12 -0.51
N GLN A 329 15.30 -14.85 -0.86
CA GLN A 329 16.02 -13.89 -0.02
C GLN A 329 15.30 -13.62 1.30
N PHE A 330 13.96 -13.51 1.24
CA PHE A 330 13.13 -13.35 2.44
C PHE A 330 13.27 -14.53 3.39
N ILE A 331 13.15 -15.78 2.89
CA ILE A 331 13.28 -17.00 3.71
C ILE A 331 14.69 -17.09 4.29
N LYS A 332 15.71 -16.83 3.48
CA LYS A 332 17.12 -16.83 3.93
C LYS A 332 17.35 -15.82 5.06
N LYS A 333 16.83 -14.61 4.92
CA LYS A 333 17.01 -13.54 5.91
C LYS A 333 16.23 -13.79 7.21
N ASN A 334 14.99 -14.30 7.09
CA ASN A 334 14.06 -14.28 8.20
C ASN A 334 13.84 -15.63 8.87
N VAL A 335 14.14 -16.74 8.18
CA VAL A 335 13.84 -18.11 8.68
C VAL A 335 15.07 -18.99 8.71
N PHE A 336 15.76 -19.19 7.57
CA PHE A 336 16.86 -20.15 7.41
C PHE A 336 18.15 -19.46 6.91
N PRO A 337 19.01 -18.93 7.76
CA PRO A 337 20.23 -18.19 7.35
C PRO A 337 21.16 -18.96 6.42
N GLU A 338 21.22 -20.29 6.57
CA GLU A 338 22.06 -21.19 5.73
C GLU A 338 21.38 -21.68 4.45
N LEU A 339 20.23 -21.10 4.07
CA LEU A 339 19.45 -21.49 2.91
C LEU A 339 20.27 -21.39 1.62
N LYS A 340 20.20 -22.45 0.81
CA LYS A 340 20.82 -22.55 -0.52
C LYS A 340 19.74 -22.76 -1.59
N PRO A 341 19.95 -22.27 -2.83
CA PRO A 341 19.01 -22.53 -3.91
C PRO A 341 19.12 -23.99 -4.37
N TYR A 342 17.98 -24.60 -4.70
CA TYR A 342 17.88 -25.93 -5.30
C TYR A 342 17.22 -25.83 -6.66
N LYS A 343 17.87 -26.26 -7.72
CA LYS A 343 17.38 -26.12 -9.11
C LYS A 343 16.99 -24.69 -9.52
N MET A 344 17.56 -23.70 -8.86
CA MET A 344 17.41 -22.29 -9.20
C MET A 344 18.78 -21.75 -9.66
N ASP A 345 19.33 -22.38 -10.69
CA ASP A 345 20.62 -22.06 -11.26
C ASP A 345 20.57 -22.00 -12.78
N ARG A 346 21.66 -21.55 -13.42
CA ARG A 346 21.77 -21.45 -14.88
C ARG A 346 21.51 -22.80 -15.58
N THR A 347 21.98 -23.89 -15.02
CA THR A 347 21.85 -25.22 -15.66
C THR A 347 20.41 -25.68 -15.72
N ALA A 348 19.69 -25.53 -14.59
CA ALA A 348 18.25 -25.83 -14.51
C ALA A 348 17.44 -24.93 -15.44
N PHE A 349 17.76 -23.63 -15.45
CA PHE A 349 17.11 -22.65 -16.29
C PHE A 349 17.28 -22.93 -17.78
N GLU A 350 18.52 -23.15 -18.25
CA GLU A 350 18.81 -23.48 -19.64
C GLU A 350 18.23 -24.84 -20.07
N GLY A 351 18.18 -25.80 -19.14
CA GLY A 351 17.49 -27.06 -19.33
C GLY A 351 16.01 -26.89 -19.62
N ALA A 352 15.31 -26.13 -18.79
CA ALA A 352 13.90 -25.85 -18.99
C ALA A 352 13.63 -25.07 -20.29
N LEU A 353 14.50 -24.13 -20.66
CA LEU A 353 14.38 -23.43 -21.94
C LEU A 353 14.50 -24.38 -23.16
N LYS A 354 15.39 -25.34 -23.09
CA LYS A 354 15.54 -26.37 -24.18
C LYS A 354 14.29 -27.22 -24.30
N ASP A 355 13.59 -27.46 -23.21
CA ASP A 355 12.32 -28.18 -23.17
C ASP A 355 11.12 -27.33 -23.63
N GLY A 356 11.36 -26.09 -24.05
CA GLY A 356 10.34 -25.16 -24.54
C GLY A 356 9.65 -24.34 -23.48
N ALA A 357 10.10 -24.42 -22.24
CA ALA A 357 9.63 -23.55 -21.16
C ALA A 357 10.12 -22.11 -21.35
N GLY A 358 9.43 -21.15 -20.75
CA GLY A 358 9.89 -19.78 -20.70
C GLY A 358 8.81 -18.75 -21.04
N ILE A 359 8.55 -17.87 -20.10
CA ILE A 359 7.63 -16.74 -20.20
C ILE A 359 8.46 -15.50 -20.50
N VAL A 360 7.96 -14.62 -21.34
CA VAL A 360 8.66 -13.36 -21.67
C VAL A 360 8.70 -12.45 -20.44
N LEU A 361 9.89 -12.00 -20.08
CA LEU A 361 10.12 -11.06 -18.98
C LEU A 361 9.53 -9.68 -19.33
N GLU A 362 8.62 -9.19 -18.52
CA GLU A 362 7.99 -7.90 -18.69
C GLU A 362 9.00 -6.75 -18.45
N HIS A 363 8.80 -5.63 -19.17
CA HIS A 363 9.75 -4.51 -19.16
C HIS A 363 9.94 -3.89 -17.76
N GLU A 364 8.87 -3.73 -16.98
CA GLU A 364 8.97 -3.16 -15.64
C GLU A 364 9.63 -4.13 -14.65
N THR A 365 9.32 -5.42 -14.75
CA THR A 365 9.99 -6.47 -13.95
C THR A 365 11.47 -6.57 -14.30
N ARG A 366 11.83 -6.39 -15.58
CA ARG A 366 13.23 -6.35 -16.01
C ARG A 366 14.01 -5.24 -15.31
N LYS A 367 13.47 -4.02 -15.25
CA LYS A 367 14.12 -2.88 -14.56
C LYS A 367 14.34 -3.17 -13.07
N LYS A 368 13.34 -3.74 -12.43
CA LYS A 368 13.43 -4.14 -11.01
C LYS A 368 14.55 -5.18 -10.83
N LEU A 369 14.58 -6.19 -11.69
CA LEU A 369 15.58 -7.25 -11.63
C LEU A 369 17.00 -6.72 -11.88
N GLU A 370 17.18 -5.78 -12.82
CA GLU A 370 18.47 -5.11 -13.07
C GLU A 370 19.01 -4.38 -11.84
N ALA A 371 18.13 -3.76 -11.06
CA ALA A 371 18.47 -3.00 -9.85
C ALA A 371 18.67 -3.89 -8.59
N LYS A 372 18.20 -5.16 -8.63
CA LYS A 372 18.17 -6.04 -7.47
C LYS A 372 19.54 -6.71 -7.25
N ASP A 373 20.03 -6.67 -6.00
CA ASP A 373 21.09 -7.57 -5.55
C ASP A 373 20.50 -8.96 -5.31
N ALA A 374 20.85 -9.95 -6.13
CA ALA A 374 20.31 -11.30 -6.05
C ALA A 374 21.16 -12.23 -5.15
N GLY A 375 22.32 -11.79 -4.65
CA GLY A 375 23.15 -12.58 -3.75
C GLY A 375 23.54 -13.95 -4.33
N LEU A 376 23.14 -15.05 -3.68
CA LEU A 376 23.42 -16.43 -4.15
C LEU A 376 22.74 -16.76 -5.48
N LEU A 377 21.75 -15.99 -5.90
CA LEU A 377 21.02 -16.17 -7.17
C LEU A 377 21.46 -15.19 -8.27
N GLU A 378 22.63 -14.55 -8.12
CA GLU A 378 23.12 -13.58 -9.10
C GLU A 378 23.33 -14.23 -10.50
N GLU A 379 23.79 -15.47 -10.56
CA GLU A 379 23.94 -16.20 -11.84
C GLU A 379 22.58 -16.48 -12.49
N LEU A 380 21.56 -16.84 -11.69
CA LEU A 380 20.19 -16.98 -12.17
C LEU A 380 19.64 -15.65 -12.70
N LYS A 381 19.81 -14.57 -11.96
CA LYS A 381 19.41 -13.22 -12.40
C LYS A 381 20.03 -12.87 -13.75
N GLN A 382 21.32 -13.14 -13.95
CA GLN A 382 22.01 -12.82 -15.19
C GLN A 382 21.42 -13.61 -16.38
N VAL A 383 21.17 -14.92 -16.23
CA VAL A 383 20.58 -15.72 -17.32
C VAL A 383 19.13 -15.28 -17.64
N ILE A 384 18.35 -14.85 -16.67
CA ILE A 384 17.01 -14.26 -16.89
C ILE A 384 17.14 -12.97 -17.72
N LEU A 385 18.06 -12.08 -17.38
CA LEU A 385 18.29 -10.83 -18.10
C LEU A 385 18.85 -11.04 -19.52
N GLU A 386 19.77 -12.01 -19.70
CA GLU A 386 20.35 -12.38 -21.00
C GLU A 386 19.29 -12.92 -21.96
N THR A 387 18.44 -13.82 -21.48
CA THR A 387 17.43 -14.48 -22.29
C THR A 387 16.14 -13.68 -22.45
N GLY A 388 15.86 -12.74 -21.54
CA GLY A 388 14.59 -12.03 -21.46
C GLY A 388 13.41 -12.94 -21.15
N LYS A 389 13.65 -14.03 -20.42
CA LYS A 389 12.62 -15.02 -20.05
C LYS A 389 12.70 -15.36 -18.57
N THR A 390 11.60 -15.87 -18.03
CA THR A 390 11.43 -16.45 -16.69
C THR A 390 10.91 -17.88 -16.81
N ILE A 391 11.09 -18.70 -15.78
CA ILE A 391 10.64 -20.10 -15.76
C ILE A 391 9.83 -20.34 -14.48
N GLU A 392 8.62 -20.88 -14.63
CA GLU A 392 7.82 -21.36 -13.50
C GLU A 392 8.36 -22.72 -13.01
N GLN A 393 8.29 -22.94 -11.71
CA GLN A 393 8.83 -24.10 -11.02
C GLN A 393 8.30 -25.43 -11.59
N GLU A 394 7.01 -25.48 -12.01
CA GLU A 394 6.37 -26.65 -12.60
C GLU A 394 7.03 -27.13 -13.90
N LEU A 395 7.68 -26.23 -14.61
CA LEU A 395 8.33 -26.51 -15.89
C LEU A 395 9.76 -27.04 -15.72
N VAL A 396 10.28 -27.05 -14.49
CA VAL A 396 11.58 -27.61 -14.15
C VAL A 396 11.42 -29.09 -13.81
N ARG A 397 11.79 -29.98 -14.73
CA ARG A 397 11.65 -31.42 -14.51
C ARG A 397 12.33 -31.89 -13.21
N GLY A 398 11.54 -32.50 -12.35
CA GLY A 398 12.03 -33.33 -11.26
C GLY A 398 12.54 -34.63 -11.86
N LYS A 399 13.80 -34.99 -11.60
CA LYS A 399 14.21 -36.40 -11.77
C LYS A 399 13.96 -37.13 -10.49
#